data_3b59fb330f2b444c8e516a4ea543a9b2
#
_entry.id   3b59fb330f2b444c8e516a4ea543a9b2
#
_cell.length_a   1.000
_cell.length_b   1.000
_cell.length_c   1.000
_cell.angle_alpha   90.00
_cell.angle_beta   90.00
_cell.angle_gamma   90.00
#
_symmetry.space_group_name_H-M   'P 1'
#
loop_
_entity.id
_entity.type
_entity.pdbx_description
1 polymer ?
#
loop_
_entity_poly.entity_id
_entity_poly.type
_entity_poly.pdbx_seq_one_letter_code
_entity_poly.pdbx_strand_id
1 'polypeptide(L)'
;HAIDVRTHADLCVLMPETTLLELGWPLGEKAQNEIDDKKRKASKEIRIEAMRDAVEFSQRTSARGRGKAVLIFPAERMNAITANALLKTLEEPPGDVRFVLASGASHLLLPTIRSRCLGHRMVWPEHEAAIAWVGLQGLAGDDATVLLRAAGGRPDDAVALARSGRTARSWRQFPAAMARGEVAWVKDWSAAQIIDALQK
;
A
#
# COMPACT_ATOMS: atom_id res chain seq x y z
N HIS A 1 5.51 17.03 -8.79
CA HIS A 1 6.08 16.00 -9.66
C HIS A 1 4.97 15.25 -10.43
N ALA A 2 5.24 14.76 -11.69
CA ALA A 2 4.22 14.07 -12.49
C ALA A 2 3.73 12.76 -11.84
N ILE A 3 4.56 12.12 -11.02
CA ILE A 3 4.17 10.93 -10.25
C ILE A 3 3.18 11.31 -9.14
N ASP A 4 3.44 12.39 -8.41
CA ASP A 4 2.60 12.84 -7.29
C ASP A 4 1.21 13.26 -7.76
N VAL A 5 1.15 13.90 -8.94
CA VAL A 5 -0.12 14.28 -9.60
C VAL A 5 -0.64 13.20 -10.56
N ARG A 6 -0.01 12.02 -10.60
CA ARG A 6 -0.47 10.82 -11.32
C ARG A 6 -0.61 10.98 -12.84
N THR A 7 0.18 11.86 -13.43
CA THR A 7 0.18 12.14 -14.88
C THR A 7 1.42 11.61 -15.59
N HIS A 8 2.18 10.68 -14.96
CA HIS A 8 3.39 10.15 -15.57
C HIS A 8 3.06 9.17 -16.69
N ALA A 9 3.37 9.54 -17.93
CA ALA A 9 2.99 8.77 -19.12
C ALA A 9 3.59 7.33 -19.20
N ASP A 10 4.71 7.09 -18.51
CA ASP A 10 5.41 5.80 -18.51
C ASP A 10 5.23 5.01 -17.20
N LEU A 11 4.24 5.39 -16.36
CA LEU A 11 3.89 4.68 -15.14
C LEU A 11 2.43 4.22 -15.19
N CYS A 12 2.20 2.92 -15.06
CA CYS A 12 0.89 2.33 -14.85
C CYS A 12 0.79 1.76 -13.43
N VAL A 13 -0.29 2.03 -12.72
CA VAL A 13 -0.52 1.52 -11.37
C VAL A 13 -1.82 0.74 -11.35
N LEU A 14 -1.74 -0.53 -10.92
CA LEU A 14 -2.86 -1.45 -10.78
C LEU A 14 -3.16 -1.67 -9.31
N MET A 15 -4.39 -1.37 -8.93
CA MET A 15 -4.94 -1.60 -7.59
C MET A 15 -6.39 -2.08 -7.70
N PRO A 16 -6.96 -2.71 -6.65
CA PRO A 16 -8.40 -2.90 -6.52
C PRO A 16 -9.16 -1.56 -6.64
N GLU A 17 -10.34 -1.58 -7.24
CA GLU A 17 -11.17 -0.37 -7.39
C GLU A 17 -11.52 0.27 -6.04
N THR A 18 -11.77 -0.55 -5.00
CA THR A 18 -12.00 -0.04 -3.64
C THR A 18 -10.81 0.75 -3.11
N THR A 19 -9.58 0.27 -3.34
CA THR A 19 -8.36 0.95 -2.92
C THR A 19 -8.14 2.25 -3.69
N LEU A 20 -8.42 2.25 -5.00
CA LEU A 20 -8.35 3.47 -5.82
C LEU A 20 -9.30 4.54 -5.28
N LEU A 21 -10.54 4.18 -4.96
CA LEU A 21 -11.54 5.10 -4.40
C LEU A 21 -11.14 5.62 -3.02
N GLU A 22 -10.64 4.75 -2.13
CA GLU A 22 -10.15 5.12 -0.80
C GLU A 22 -9.00 6.13 -0.87
N LEU A 23 -8.13 6.02 -1.88
CA LEU A 23 -7.03 6.95 -2.13
C LEU A 23 -7.46 8.21 -2.91
N GLY A 24 -8.72 8.31 -3.32
CA GLY A 24 -9.21 9.37 -4.20
C GLY A 24 -8.58 9.32 -5.60
N TRP A 25 -8.23 8.12 -6.07
CA TRP A 25 -7.69 7.92 -7.42
C TRP A 25 -8.81 7.67 -8.42
N PRO A 26 -8.72 8.21 -9.64
CA PRO A 26 -9.75 8.00 -10.64
C PRO A 26 -9.76 6.53 -11.07
N LEU A 27 -10.96 6.02 -11.28
CA LEU A 27 -11.18 4.76 -12.00
C LEU A 27 -11.11 4.98 -13.50
N GLY A 28 -10.95 3.89 -14.27
CA GLY A 28 -11.18 3.95 -15.71
C GLY A 28 -12.62 4.36 -16.00
N GLU A 29 -12.84 5.12 -17.08
CA GLU A 29 -14.14 5.71 -17.45
C GLU A 29 -15.30 4.69 -17.43
N LYS A 30 -15.09 3.52 -18.03
CA LYS A 30 -16.09 2.43 -18.06
C LYS A 30 -16.42 1.95 -16.63
N ALA A 31 -15.42 1.75 -15.79
CA ALA A 31 -15.60 1.27 -14.42
C ALA A 31 -16.33 2.32 -13.57
N GLN A 32 -15.99 3.59 -13.74
CA GLN A 32 -16.64 4.70 -13.06
C GLN A 32 -18.12 4.74 -13.42
N ASN A 33 -18.46 4.72 -14.71
CA ASN A 33 -19.85 4.75 -15.19
C ASN A 33 -20.67 3.56 -14.66
N GLU A 34 -20.10 2.35 -14.67
CA GLU A 34 -20.81 1.16 -14.16
C GLU A 34 -21.11 1.25 -12.66
N ILE A 35 -20.22 1.87 -11.88
CA ILE A 35 -20.39 2.05 -10.44
C ILE A 35 -21.39 3.17 -10.15
N ASP A 36 -21.28 4.29 -10.85
CA ASP A 36 -22.18 5.45 -10.71
C ASP A 36 -23.61 5.10 -11.09
N ASP A 37 -23.79 4.30 -12.17
CA ASP A 37 -25.07 3.75 -12.60
C ASP A 37 -25.60 2.63 -11.67
N LYS A 38 -24.86 2.29 -10.59
CA LYS A 38 -25.18 1.19 -9.65
C LYS A 38 -25.34 -0.18 -10.31
N LYS A 39 -24.77 -0.39 -11.50
CA LYS A 39 -24.78 -1.68 -12.20
C LYS A 39 -23.96 -2.73 -11.46
N ARG A 40 -22.94 -2.30 -10.72
CA ARG A 40 -22.11 -3.13 -9.86
C ARG A 40 -21.45 -2.33 -8.72
N LYS A 41 -20.86 -3.04 -7.76
CA LYS A 41 -20.02 -2.45 -6.73
C LYS A 41 -18.55 -2.42 -7.16
N ALA A 42 -17.77 -1.53 -6.54
CA ALA A 42 -16.34 -1.48 -6.71
C ALA A 42 -15.69 -2.82 -6.27
N SER A 43 -14.76 -3.32 -7.07
CA SER A 43 -14.09 -4.59 -6.84
C SER A 43 -13.03 -4.48 -5.74
N LYS A 44 -12.96 -5.49 -4.87
CA LYS A 44 -11.87 -5.69 -3.90
C LYS A 44 -10.68 -6.46 -4.48
N GLU A 45 -10.78 -6.91 -5.72
CA GLU A 45 -9.73 -7.59 -6.46
C GLU A 45 -9.31 -6.75 -7.66
N ILE A 46 -8.08 -6.96 -8.13
CA ILE A 46 -7.59 -6.38 -9.38
C ILE A 46 -8.28 -7.11 -10.54
N ARG A 47 -9.04 -6.37 -11.31
CA ARG A 47 -9.84 -6.93 -12.40
C ARG A 47 -9.00 -7.31 -13.60
N ILE A 48 -9.48 -8.32 -14.34
CA ILE A 48 -8.80 -8.80 -15.54
C ILE A 48 -8.73 -7.72 -16.64
N GLU A 49 -9.73 -6.86 -16.75
CA GLU A 49 -9.77 -5.76 -17.71
C GLU A 49 -8.61 -4.80 -17.43
N ALA A 50 -8.45 -4.34 -16.18
CA ALA A 50 -7.36 -3.46 -15.79
C ALA A 50 -5.98 -4.10 -16.02
N MET A 51 -5.85 -5.43 -15.82
CA MET A 51 -4.62 -6.15 -16.13
C MET A 51 -4.33 -6.18 -17.63
N ARG A 52 -5.34 -6.39 -18.47
CA ARG A 52 -5.19 -6.34 -19.94
C ARG A 52 -4.74 -4.97 -20.41
N ASP A 53 -5.34 -3.92 -19.87
CA ASP A 53 -4.96 -2.53 -20.17
C ASP A 53 -3.49 -2.25 -19.78
N ALA A 54 -3.03 -2.79 -18.65
CA ALA A 54 -1.64 -2.67 -18.22
C ALA A 54 -0.67 -3.47 -19.09
N VAL A 55 -1.05 -4.66 -19.55
CA VAL A 55 -0.27 -5.44 -20.51
C VAL A 55 -0.19 -4.68 -21.86
N GLU A 56 -1.28 -4.14 -22.36
CA GLU A 56 -1.28 -3.32 -23.56
C GLU A 56 -0.42 -2.06 -23.38
N PHE A 57 -0.56 -1.37 -22.22
CA PHE A 57 0.31 -0.24 -21.88
C PHE A 57 1.78 -0.62 -21.94
N SER A 58 2.16 -1.80 -21.46
CA SER A 58 3.55 -2.27 -21.46
C SER A 58 4.12 -2.44 -22.89
N GLN A 59 3.27 -2.76 -23.87
CA GLN A 59 3.67 -2.96 -25.26
C GLN A 59 3.86 -1.66 -26.06
N ARG A 60 3.35 -0.53 -25.55
CA ARG A 60 3.51 0.77 -26.22
C ARG A 60 4.91 1.33 -25.99
N THR A 61 5.42 2.13 -26.90
CA THR A 61 6.70 2.82 -26.77
C THR A 61 6.70 3.74 -25.55
N SER A 62 7.84 3.85 -24.83
CA SER A 62 8.01 4.80 -23.75
C SER A 62 7.94 6.24 -24.29
N ALA A 63 7.12 7.09 -23.64
CA ALA A 63 6.94 8.49 -24.03
C ALA A 63 8.21 9.32 -23.79
N ARG A 64 9.06 8.92 -22.83
CA ARG A 64 10.27 9.63 -22.44
C ARG A 64 11.56 8.91 -22.80
N GLY A 65 11.51 7.76 -23.47
CA GLY A 65 12.66 6.98 -23.87
C GLY A 65 13.47 6.39 -22.70
N ARG A 66 12.92 6.35 -21.47
CA ARG A 66 13.58 5.86 -20.25
C ARG A 66 13.00 4.55 -19.73
N GLY A 67 12.22 3.86 -20.56
CA GLY A 67 11.47 2.67 -20.16
C GLY A 67 10.16 2.99 -19.47
N LYS A 68 9.44 1.94 -19.09
CA LYS A 68 8.13 2.01 -18.43
C LYS A 68 8.14 1.23 -17.12
N ALA A 69 7.24 1.58 -16.22
CA ALA A 69 7.00 0.83 -15.00
C ALA A 69 5.52 0.48 -14.86
N VAL A 70 5.25 -0.76 -14.46
CA VAL A 70 3.92 -1.24 -14.07
C VAL A 70 3.99 -1.66 -12.60
N LEU A 71 3.31 -0.93 -11.73
CA LEU A 71 3.19 -1.23 -10.30
C LEU A 71 1.88 -1.93 -10.03
N ILE A 72 1.91 -3.09 -9.39
CA ILE A 72 0.75 -3.88 -9.00
C ILE A 72 0.73 -3.99 -7.48
N PHE A 73 -0.28 -3.42 -6.82
CA PHE A 73 -0.40 -3.36 -5.35
C PHE A 73 -1.86 -3.32 -4.88
N PRO A 74 -2.24 -4.10 -3.87
CA PRO A 74 -1.53 -5.27 -3.35
C PRO A 74 -1.59 -6.43 -4.35
N ALA A 75 -0.47 -7.04 -4.69
CA ALA A 75 -0.40 -8.05 -5.75
C ALA A 75 -1.17 -9.34 -5.41
N GLU A 76 -1.35 -9.66 -4.13
CA GLU A 76 -2.18 -10.77 -3.65
C GLU A 76 -3.69 -10.57 -3.91
N ARG A 77 -4.09 -9.39 -4.37
CA ARG A 77 -5.47 -9.12 -4.80
C ARG A 77 -5.75 -9.48 -6.27
N MET A 78 -4.76 -10.04 -6.96
CA MET A 78 -4.99 -10.69 -8.25
C MET A 78 -5.60 -12.07 -8.02
N ASN A 79 -6.76 -12.35 -8.61
CA ASN A 79 -7.25 -13.73 -8.70
C ASN A 79 -6.45 -14.52 -9.75
N ALA A 80 -6.66 -15.84 -9.81
CA ALA A 80 -5.89 -16.72 -10.69
C ALA A 80 -6.01 -16.33 -12.18
N ILE A 81 -7.17 -15.86 -12.63
CA ILE A 81 -7.40 -15.46 -14.02
C ILE A 81 -6.57 -14.21 -14.35
N THR A 82 -6.60 -13.21 -13.47
CA THR A 82 -5.84 -11.97 -13.62
C THR A 82 -4.34 -12.23 -13.58
N ALA A 83 -3.87 -13.07 -12.64
CA ALA A 83 -2.47 -13.43 -12.52
C ALA A 83 -1.96 -14.20 -13.76
N ASN A 84 -2.75 -15.15 -14.28
CA ASN A 84 -2.39 -15.91 -15.48
C ASN A 84 -2.27 -15.02 -16.73
N ALA A 85 -3.08 -13.96 -16.83
CA ALA A 85 -2.97 -13.02 -17.96
C ALA A 85 -1.63 -12.26 -17.99
N LEU A 86 -0.94 -12.15 -16.85
CA LEU A 86 0.34 -11.46 -16.72
C LEU A 86 1.55 -12.37 -17.01
N LEU A 87 1.41 -13.71 -16.91
CA LEU A 87 2.52 -14.66 -16.92
C LEU A 87 3.41 -14.52 -18.16
N LYS A 88 2.81 -14.48 -19.35
CA LYS A 88 3.57 -14.36 -20.60
C LYS A 88 4.40 -13.06 -20.65
N THR A 89 3.83 -11.97 -20.18
CA THR A 89 4.50 -10.67 -20.16
C THR A 89 5.63 -10.61 -19.11
N LEU A 90 5.51 -11.36 -18.02
CA LEU A 90 6.60 -11.50 -17.04
C LEU A 90 7.75 -12.37 -17.55
N GLU A 91 7.45 -13.38 -18.37
CA GLU A 91 8.49 -14.21 -18.99
C GLU A 91 9.28 -13.44 -20.05
N GLU A 92 8.59 -12.67 -20.88
CA GLU A 92 9.16 -11.92 -21.99
C GLU A 92 8.67 -10.46 -21.95
N PRO A 93 9.19 -9.63 -21.02
CA PRO A 93 8.78 -8.23 -20.93
C PRO A 93 9.10 -7.47 -22.22
N PRO A 94 8.15 -6.70 -22.77
CA PRO A 94 8.38 -5.96 -23.98
C PRO A 94 9.29 -4.76 -23.74
N GLY A 95 10.42 -4.70 -24.46
CA GLY A 95 11.35 -3.57 -24.39
C GLY A 95 11.91 -3.32 -22.98
N ASP A 96 12.06 -2.05 -22.58
CA ASP A 96 12.54 -1.67 -21.24
C ASP A 96 11.34 -1.40 -20.30
N VAL A 97 10.59 -2.45 -19.98
CA VAL A 97 9.47 -2.40 -19.03
C VAL A 97 9.84 -3.13 -17.74
N ARG A 98 9.54 -2.51 -16.61
CA ARG A 98 9.74 -3.10 -15.28
C ARG A 98 8.39 -3.30 -14.59
N PHE A 99 8.15 -4.54 -14.18
CA PHE A 99 7.00 -4.91 -13.36
C PHE A 99 7.42 -4.94 -11.90
N VAL A 100 6.71 -4.21 -11.05
CA VAL A 100 6.91 -4.19 -9.61
C VAL A 100 5.64 -4.71 -8.95
N LEU A 101 5.71 -5.92 -8.38
CA LEU A 101 4.62 -6.55 -7.66
C LEU A 101 4.88 -6.37 -6.16
N ALA A 102 4.15 -5.46 -5.53
CA ALA A 102 4.23 -5.24 -4.10
C ALA A 102 3.13 -6.02 -3.36
N SER A 103 3.52 -6.77 -2.33
CA SER A 103 2.61 -7.66 -1.58
C SER A 103 2.96 -7.68 -0.10
N GLY A 104 1.95 -7.59 0.75
CA GLY A 104 2.07 -7.84 2.19
C GLY A 104 1.97 -9.33 2.55
N ALA A 105 1.53 -10.16 1.61
CA ALA A 105 1.28 -11.59 1.81
C ALA A 105 1.78 -12.41 0.60
N SER A 106 3.09 -12.40 0.36
CA SER A 106 3.70 -13.04 -0.81
C SER A 106 3.40 -14.55 -0.94
N HIS A 107 3.05 -15.21 0.17
CA HIS A 107 2.61 -16.61 0.18
C HIS A 107 1.26 -16.83 -0.51
N LEU A 108 0.44 -15.78 -0.66
CA LEU A 108 -0.84 -15.84 -1.39
C LEU A 108 -0.68 -15.65 -2.90
N LEU A 109 0.49 -15.19 -3.36
CA LEU A 109 0.77 -15.08 -4.79
C LEU A 109 0.92 -16.48 -5.40
N LEU A 110 0.41 -16.64 -6.62
CA LEU A 110 0.58 -17.90 -7.36
C LEU A 110 2.07 -18.26 -7.47
N PRO A 111 2.45 -19.53 -7.26
CA PRO A 111 3.82 -19.98 -7.44
C PRO A 111 4.40 -19.62 -8.81
N THR A 112 3.56 -19.65 -9.85
CA THR A 112 3.91 -19.28 -11.23
C THR A 112 4.29 -17.81 -11.39
N ILE A 113 3.70 -16.90 -10.64
CA ILE A 113 4.12 -15.49 -10.57
C ILE A 113 5.43 -15.38 -9.83
N ARG A 114 5.52 -16.01 -8.64
CA ARG A 114 6.72 -15.91 -7.79
C ARG A 114 7.99 -16.45 -8.47
N SER A 115 7.88 -17.51 -9.27
CA SER A 115 9.02 -18.09 -10.00
C SER A 115 9.57 -17.20 -11.12
N ARG A 116 8.80 -16.19 -11.56
CA ARG A 116 9.16 -15.26 -12.66
C ARG A 116 9.57 -13.88 -12.15
N CYS A 117 9.59 -13.68 -10.84
CA CYS A 117 9.94 -12.40 -10.22
C CYS A 117 11.18 -12.56 -9.34
N LEU A 118 12.06 -11.58 -9.39
CA LEU A 118 13.11 -11.46 -8.39
C LEU A 118 12.47 -10.99 -7.08
N GLY A 119 12.54 -11.83 -6.04
CA GLY A 119 11.99 -11.51 -4.73
C GLY A 119 12.91 -10.56 -3.97
N HIS A 120 12.36 -9.47 -3.46
CA HIS A 120 13.01 -8.58 -2.50
C HIS A 120 12.13 -8.44 -1.28
N ARG A 121 12.67 -8.75 -0.10
CA ARG A 121 11.97 -8.56 1.16
C ARG A 121 12.30 -7.18 1.72
N MET A 122 11.31 -6.32 1.82
CA MET A 122 11.43 -5.07 2.54
C MET A 122 11.40 -5.35 4.04
N VAL A 123 12.44 -4.95 4.73
CA VAL A 123 12.53 -5.01 6.20
C VAL A 123 12.35 -3.62 6.76
N TRP A 124 11.90 -3.54 8.01
CA TRP A 124 11.85 -2.26 8.70
C TRP A 124 13.27 -1.72 8.91
N PRO A 125 13.45 -0.40 8.88
CA PRO A 125 14.76 0.20 9.12
C PRO A 125 15.24 -0.14 10.53
N GLU A 126 16.55 -0.20 10.72
CA GLU A 126 17.17 -0.29 12.04
C GLU A 126 16.69 0.84 12.95
N HIS A 127 16.62 0.58 14.25
CA HIS A 127 16.03 1.49 15.24
C HIS A 127 16.60 2.92 15.15
N GLU A 128 17.92 3.05 15.05
CA GLU A 128 18.59 4.35 14.95
C GLU A 128 18.17 5.11 13.67
N ALA A 129 18.13 4.42 12.53
CA ALA A 129 17.70 5.02 11.27
C ALA A 129 16.23 5.43 11.32
N ALA A 130 15.38 4.61 11.97
CA ALA A 130 13.97 4.93 12.17
C ALA A 130 13.79 6.16 13.06
N ILE A 131 14.52 6.26 14.18
CA ILE A 131 14.51 7.43 15.08
C ILE A 131 14.98 8.68 14.35
N ALA A 132 16.08 8.60 13.58
CA ALA A 132 16.58 9.73 12.81
C ALA A 132 15.52 10.21 11.79
N TRP A 133 14.86 9.29 11.11
CA TRP A 133 13.83 9.61 10.12
C TRP A 133 12.60 10.26 10.76
N VAL A 134 12.06 9.71 11.87
CA VAL A 134 10.90 10.34 12.55
C VAL A 134 11.26 11.69 13.12
N GLY A 135 12.53 11.90 13.52
CA GLY A 135 13.06 13.20 13.92
C GLY A 135 12.95 14.25 12.81
N LEU A 136 13.28 13.87 11.57
CA LEU A 136 13.11 14.73 10.39
C LEU A 136 11.63 15.06 10.09
N GLN A 137 10.69 14.24 10.57
CA GLN A 137 9.26 14.48 10.47
C GLN A 137 8.70 15.33 11.63
N GLY A 138 9.58 15.83 12.52
CA GLY A 138 9.20 16.66 13.66
C GLY A 138 8.87 15.90 14.93
N LEU A 139 9.04 14.58 14.97
CA LEU A 139 8.80 13.75 16.13
C LEU A 139 10.14 13.44 16.83
N ALA A 140 10.41 14.11 17.96
CA ALA A 140 11.71 14.05 18.63
C ALA A 140 11.62 13.60 20.10
N GLY A 141 12.75 13.27 20.70
CA GLY A 141 12.88 12.96 22.11
C GLY A 141 12.14 11.71 22.53
N ASP A 142 11.47 11.77 23.68
CA ASP A 142 10.74 10.66 24.27
C ASP A 142 9.55 10.20 23.39
N ASP A 143 8.87 11.15 22.75
CA ASP A 143 7.76 10.83 21.84
C ASP A 143 8.24 9.99 20.65
N ALA A 144 9.40 10.29 20.06
CA ALA A 144 9.96 9.49 18.96
C ALA A 144 10.18 8.05 19.37
N THR A 145 10.83 7.83 20.52
CA THR A 145 11.17 6.49 21.02
C THR A 145 9.92 5.69 21.37
N VAL A 146 9.01 6.30 22.14
CA VAL A 146 7.81 5.61 22.63
C VAL A 146 6.83 5.34 21.52
N LEU A 147 6.56 6.31 20.65
CA LEU A 147 5.60 6.12 19.55
C LEU A 147 6.15 5.21 18.45
N LEU A 148 7.47 5.21 18.19
CA LEU A 148 8.06 4.25 17.27
C LEU A 148 7.93 2.81 17.81
N ARG A 149 8.15 2.61 19.10
CA ARG A 149 7.92 1.32 19.74
C ARG A 149 6.43 0.93 19.69
N ALA A 150 5.54 1.85 20.01
CA ALA A 150 4.09 1.67 19.91
C ALA A 150 3.64 1.28 18.50
N ALA A 151 4.29 1.83 17.48
CA ALA A 151 4.06 1.50 16.07
C ALA A 151 4.75 0.18 15.62
N GLY A 152 5.38 -0.58 16.53
CA GLY A 152 6.09 -1.82 16.19
C GLY A 152 7.29 -1.60 15.28
N GLY A 153 8.00 -0.48 15.43
CA GLY A 153 9.16 -0.12 14.62
C GLY A 153 8.83 0.46 13.24
N ARG A 154 7.57 0.76 12.96
CA ARG A 154 7.12 1.37 11.68
C ARG A 154 7.13 2.90 11.77
N PRO A 155 8.07 3.59 11.10
CA PRO A 155 8.26 5.04 11.29
C PRO A 155 7.04 5.88 10.85
N ASP A 156 6.43 5.54 9.71
CA ASP A 156 5.24 6.24 9.21
C ASP A 156 4.05 6.16 10.18
N ASP A 157 3.83 4.97 10.77
CA ASP A 157 2.77 4.77 11.75
C ASP A 157 3.05 5.56 13.04
N ALA A 158 4.32 5.67 13.45
CA ALA A 158 4.71 6.50 14.61
C ALA A 158 4.38 7.98 14.37
N VAL A 159 4.68 8.48 13.18
CA VAL A 159 4.32 9.86 12.78
C VAL A 159 2.80 10.04 12.71
N ALA A 160 2.07 9.05 12.19
CA ALA A 160 0.61 9.09 12.16
C ALA A 160 0.01 9.11 13.57
N LEU A 161 0.54 8.32 14.51
CA LEU A 161 0.16 8.37 15.93
C LEU A 161 0.39 9.77 16.53
N ALA A 162 1.56 10.38 16.28
CA ALA A 162 1.86 11.73 16.75
C ALA A 162 0.89 12.77 16.17
N ARG A 163 0.63 12.72 14.87
CA ARG A 163 -0.32 13.62 14.18
C ARG A 163 -1.75 13.48 14.69
N SER A 164 -2.13 12.32 15.20
CA SER A 164 -3.42 12.09 15.87
C SER A 164 -3.46 12.60 17.33
N GLY A 165 -2.42 13.34 17.77
CA GLY A 165 -2.33 13.91 19.12
C GLY A 165 -1.83 12.93 20.19
N ARG A 166 -1.27 11.78 19.80
CA ARG A 166 -0.66 10.83 20.74
C ARG A 166 0.74 11.31 21.13
N THR A 167 1.02 11.17 22.44
CA THR A 167 2.33 11.49 23.03
C THR A 167 2.87 10.29 23.80
N ALA A 168 4.14 10.28 24.13
CA ALA A 168 4.74 9.27 25.01
C ALA A 168 3.97 9.15 26.35
N ARG A 169 3.57 10.29 26.92
CA ARG A 169 2.80 10.33 28.16
C ARG A 169 1.44 9.65 28.00
N SER A 170 0.69 9.99 26.96
CA SER A 170 -0.62 9.41 26.72
C SER A 170 -0.50 7.90 26.46
N TRP A 171 0.48 7.48 25.68
CA TRP A 171 0.70 6.06 25.39
C TRP A 171 1.03 5.23 26.63
N ARG A 172 1.88 5.74 27.54
CA ARG A 172 2.19 5.07 28.80
C ARG A 172 0.99 4.94 29.75
N GLN A 173 0.05 5.86 29.67
CA GLN A 173 -1.17 5.82 30.49
C GLN A 173 -2.25 4.90 29.89
N PHE A 174 -2.14 4.56 28.62
CA PHE A 174 -3.14 3.77 27.89
C PHE A 174 -3.48 2.42 28.55
N PRO A 175 -2.52 1.55 28.94
CA PRO A 175 -2.86 0.27 29.59
C PRO A 175 -3.66 0.43 30.86
N ALA A 176 -3.29 1.39 31.70
CA ALA A 176 -4.00 1.66 32.95
C ALA A 176 -5.40 2.24 32.70
N ALA A 177 -5.57 3.07 31.68
CA ALA A 177 -6.87 3.59 31.27
C ALA A 177 -7.80 2.46 30.78
N MET A 178 -7.27 1.55 29.95
CA MET A 178 -8.01 0.38 29.47
C MET A 178 -8.43 -0.54 30.62
N ALA A 179 -7.54 -0.78 31.59
CA ALA A 179 -7.85 -1.59 32.77
C ALA A 179 -9.00 -0.99 33.62
N ARG A 180 -9.18 0.32 33.57
CA ARG A 180 -10.31 1.02 34.24
C ARG A 180 -11.56 1.12 33.36
N GLY A 181 -11.55 0.59 32.15
CA GLY A 181 -12.68 0.66 31.22
C GLY A 181 -12.88 2.05 30.57
N GLU A 182 -11.84 2.88 30.51
CA GLU A 182 -11.88 4.22 29.93
C GLU A 182 -11.85 4.17 28.39
N VAL A 183 -12.93 3.70 27.77
CA VAL A 183 -13.03 3.49 26.31
C VAL A 183 -12.95 4.78 25.48
N ALA A 184 -13.07 5.96 26.10
CA ALA A 184 -12.90 7.24 25.42
C ALA A 184 -11.54 7.38 24.71
N TRP A 185 -10.50 6.68 25.18
CA TRP A 185 -9.18 6.65 24.58
C TRP A 185 -9.15 6.06 23.17
N VAL A 186 -10.07 5.18 22.86
CA VAL A 186 -10.13 4.43 21.60
C VAL A 186 -11.34 4.77 20.74
N LYS A 187 -12.11 5.80 21.11
CA LYS A 187 -13.36 6.17 20.46
C LYS A 187 -13.20 6.39 18.95
N ASP A 188 -12.09 7.00 18.54
CA ASP A 188 -11.80 7.34 17.15
C ASP A 188 -10.85 6.33 16.45
N TRP A 189 -10.61 5.18 17.09
CA TRP A 189 -9.75 4.15 16.55
C TRP A 189 -10.53 3.12 15.74
N SER A 190 -9.95 2.67 14.64
CA SER A 190 -10.45 1.50 13.92
C SER A 190 -10.25 0.23 14.76
N ALA A 191 -11.05 -0.80 14.50
CA ALA A 191 -10.91 -2.08 15.17
C ALA A 191 -9.49 -2.67 15.03
N ALA A 192 -8.86 -2.49 13.86
CA ALA A 192 -7.49 -2.92 13.60
C ALA A 192 -6.48 -2.19 14.50
N GLN A 193 -6.62 -0.89 14.69
CA GLN A 193 -5.77 -0.09 15.58
C GLN A 193 -5.92 -0.49 17.05
N ILE A 194 -7.15 -0.79 17.48
CA ILE A 194 -7.43 -1.26 18.84
C ILE A 194 -6.74 -2.61 19.08
N ILE A 195 -6.91 -3.57 18.16
CA ILE A 195 -6.30 -4.90 18.26
C ILE A 195 -4.77 -4.79 18.28
N ASP A 196 -4.19 -4.03 17.38
CA ASP A 196 -2.73 -3.82 17.31
C ASP A 196 -2.17 -3.19 18.60
N ALA A 197 -2.89 -2.25 19.19
CA ALA A 197 -2.51 -1.61 20.45
C ALA A 197 -2.62 -2.53 21.68
N LEU A 198 -3.59 -3.44 21.69
CA LEU A 198 -3.78 -4.40 22.79
C LEU A 198 -2.81 -5.58 22.73
N GLN A 199 -2.18 -5.83 21.60
CA GLN A 199 -1.19 -6.90 21.41
C GLN A 199 0.25 -6.48 21.77
N LYS A 200 0.48 -5.21 22.06
CA LYS A 200 1.78 -4.59 22.39
C LYS A 200 1.88 -4.18 23.83
#